data_0b45c742d310941af6a77a049f2fef92
#
_entry.id   0b45c742d310941af6a77a049f2fef92
#
_cell.length_a   1.000
_cell.length_b   1.000
_cell.length_c   1.000
_cell.angle_alpha   90.00
_cell.angle_beta   90.00
_cell.angle_gamma   90.00
#
_symmetry.space_group_name_H-M   'P 1'
#
loop_
_entity.id
_entity.type
_entity.pdbx_description
1 polymer ?
#
loop_
_entity_poly.entity_id
_entity_poly.type
_entity_poly.pdbx_seq_one_letter_code
_entity_poly.pdbx_strand_id
1 'polypeptide(L)'
;MDIALSTELRTSFDDAVARTRAALAERGFGVLTEIDVKATLKAKLGHDMEDYLILGACNPPLAHRAVEVDRQIGVLLPCNVVIRTDPDHADIVLVEAMNPRLLVDVTGEPRLNPIADEVTGKLQAAIDSLGASVR
;
A
#
# COMPACT_ATOMS: atom_id res chain seq x y z
N MET A 1 1.52 -17.47 -0.69
CA MET A 1 0.69 -16.25 -0.54
C MET A 1 1.39 -15.06 -1.18
N ASP A 2 0.65 -14.26 -1.91
CA ASP A 2 1.18 -13.00 -2.44
C ASP A 2 1.33 -11.98 -1.31
N ILE A 3 2.46 -11.28 -1.27
CA ILE A 3 2.67 -10.24 -0.27
C ILE A 3 1.89 -8.96 -0.59
N ALA A 4 1.42 -8.81 -1.82
CA ALA A 4 0.74 -7.61 -2.27
C ALA A 4 -0.58 -7.88 -2.97
N LEU A 5 -1.50 -6.92 -2.82
CA LEU A 5 -2.68 -6.75 -3.67
C LEU A 5 -2.26 -5.72 -4.72
N SER A 6 -2.34 -6.06 -6.00
CA SER A 6 -1.67 -5.28 -7.05
C SER A 6 -2.58 -4.91 -8.21
N THR A 7 -2.25 -3.81 -8.89
CA THR A 7 -2.82 -3.44 -10.19
C THR A 7 -1.79 -2.68 -11.01
N GLU A 8 -2.05 -2.56 -12.31
CA GLU A 8 -1.22 -1.79 -13.24
C GLU A 8 -2.02 -0.63 -13.79
N LEU A 9 -1.36 0.52 -13.94
CA LEU A 9 -1.94 1.73 -14.54
C LEU A 9 -1.08 2.16 -15.72
N ARG A 10 -1.73 2.53 -16.82
CA ARG A 10 -1.06 3.14 -17.98
C ARG A 10 -1.33 4.65 -17.96
N THR A 11 -0.57 5.35 -17.15
CA THR A 11 -0.71 6.78 -16.94
C THR A 11 0.61 7.34 -16.42
N SER A 12 0.69 8.65 -16.21
CA SER A 12 1.88 9.24 -15.60
C SER A 12 2.02 8.79 -14.14
N PHE A 13 3.25 8.81 -13.65
CA PHE A 13 3.53 8.48 -12.24
C PHE A 13 2.74 9.40 -11.29
N ASP A 14 2.77 10.71 -11.54
CA ASP A 14 2.07 11.69 -10.69
C ASP A 14 0.56 11.46 -10.68
N ASP A 15 -0.03 11.11 -11.82
CA ASP A 15 -1.46 10.79 -11.90
C ASP A 15 -1.77 9.50 -11.12
N ALA A 16 -0.92 8.49 -11.24
CA ALA A 16 -1.09 7.24 -10.47
C ALA A 16 -1.05 7.51 -8.97
N VAL A 17 -0.14 8.36 -8.50
CA VAL A 17 -0.05 8.73 -7.09
C VAL A 17 -1.33 9.43 -6.63
N ALA A 18 -1.81 10.43 -7.41
CA ALA A 18 -3.02 11.16 -7.06
C ALA A 18 -4.25 10.25 -6.99
N ARG A 19 -4.40 9.35 -7.98
CA ARG A 19 -5.51 8.39 -8.01
C ARG A 19 -5.46 7.41 -6.85
N THR A 20 -4.26 6.94 -6.50
CA THR A 20 -4.08 6.01 -5.40
C THR A 20 -4.45 6.66 -4.07
N ARG A 21 -4.01 7.89 -3.84
CA ARG A 21 -4.39 8.63 -2.62
C ARG A 21 -5.90 8.80 -2.53
N ALA A 22 -6.57 9.15 -3.62
CA ALA A 22 -8.02 9.32 -3.66
C ALA A 22 -8.75 8.00 -3.39
N ALA A 23 -8.32 6.91 -4.02
CA ALA A 23 -8.92 5.59 -3.85
C ALA A 23 -8.81 5.10 -2.40
N LEU A 24 -7.65 5.31 -1.76
CA LEU A 24 -7.44 4.96 -0.36
C LEU A 24 -8.35 5.80 0.55
N ALA A 25 -8.45 7.11 0.31
CA ALA A 25 -9.29 7.99 1.11
C ALA A 25 -10.77 7.58 1.05
N GLU A 26 -11.26 7.18 -0.12
CA GLU A 26 -12.64 6.72 -0.29
C GLU A 26 -12.96 5.46 0.53
N ARG A 27 -11.95 4.71 0.91
CA ARG A 27 -12.11 3.48 1.71
C ARG A 27 -11.71 3.68 3.18
N GLY A 28 -11.55 4.93 3.61
CA GLY A 28 -11.26 5.25 5.00
C GLY A 28 -9.78 5.17 5.38
N PHE A 29 -8.87 5.11 4.40
CA PHE A 29 -7.43 5.11 4.67
C PHE A 29 -6.87 6.52 4.58
N GLY A 30 -6.13 6.93 5.62
CA GLY A 30 -5.31 8.12 5.58
C GLY A 30 -3.86 7.76 5.25
N VAL A 31 -3.18 8.63 4.52
CA VAL A 31 -1.75 8.48 4.24
C VAL A 31 -0.99 9.21 5.34
N LEU A 32 -0.27 8.45 6.18
CA LEU A 32 0.46 8.99 7.32
C LEU A 32 1.91 9.33 6.98
N THR A 33 2.52 8.54 6.10
CA THR A 33 3.92 8.67 5.73
C THR A 33 4.09 8.55 4.23
N GLU A 34 5.15 9.20 3.72
CA GLU A 34 5.52 9.13 2.33
C GLU A 34 7.03 9.02 2.25
N ILE A 35 7.51 7.99 1.56
CA ILE A 35 8.95 7.77 1.37
C ILE A 35 9.23 7.71 -0.12
N ASP A 36 9.97 8.70 -0.62
CA ASP A 36 10.44 8.70 -2.01
C ASP A 36 11.76 7.94 -2.06
N VAL A 37 11.69 6.68 -2.44
CA VAL A 37 12.85 5.79 -2.49
C VAL A 37 13.84 6.24 -3.57
N LYS A 38 13.33 6.67 -4.73
CA LYS A 38 14.19 7.17 -5.81
C LYS A 38 15.01 8.35 -5.34
N ALA A 39 14.38 9.36 -4.73
CA ALA A 39 15.08 10.55 -4.24
C ALA A 39 16.05 10.21 -3.10
N THR A 40 15.64 9.32 -2.20
CA THR A 40 16.48 8.91 -1.07
C THR A 40 17.76 8.21 -1.51
N LEU A 41 17.65 7.26 -2.45
CA LEU A 41 18.82 6.54 -2.94
C LEU A 41 19.72 7.43 -3.77
N LYS A 42 19.17 8.39 -4.51
CA LYS A 42 19.95 9.38 -5.23
C LYS A 42 20.75 10.24 -4.27
N ALA A 43 20.12 10.77 -3.23
CA ALA A 43 20.76 11.64 -2.25
C ALA A 43 21.85 10.92 -1.44
N LYS A 44 21.59 9.67 -1.03
CA LYS A 44 22.50 8.95 -0.14
C LYS A 44 23.58 8.15 -0.84
N LEU A 45 23.31 7.63 -2.04
CA LEU A 45 24.21 6.73 -2.75
C LEU A 45 24.59 7.23 -4.14
N GLY A 46 23.99 8.31 -4.63
CA GLY A 46 24.15 8.76 -6.02
C GLY A 46 23.58 7.76 -7.03
N HIS A 47 22.73 6.85 -6.59
CA HIS A 47 22.16 5.79 -7.42
C HIS A 47 20.88 6.28 -8.10
N ASP A 48 20.79 6.05 -9.40
CA ASP A 48 19.59 6.36 -10.19
C ASP A 48 18.71 5.11 -10.33
N MET A 49 17.40 5.31 -10.25
CA MET A 49 16.42 4.25 -10.45
C MET A 49 15.09 4.84 -10.96
N GLU A 50 14.17 3.98 -11.31
CA GLU A 50 12.81 4.35 -11.69
C GLU A 50 12.05 5.00 -10.52
N ASP A 51 10.96 5.71 -10.82
CA ASP A 51 10.08 6.27 -9.79
C ASP A 51 9.62 5.17 -8.84
N TYR A 52 9.75 5.43 -7.55
CA TYR A 52 9.41 4.46 -6.50
C TYR A 52 9.01 5.22 -5.23
N LEU A 53 7.73 5.10 -4.85
CA LEU A 53 7.15 5.82 -3.72
C LEU A 53 6.48 4.81 -2.78
N ILE A 54 6.69 4.96 -1.48
CA ILE A 54 6.00 4.16 -0.47
C ILE A 54 5.09 5.08 0.34
N LEU A 55 3.79 4.79 0.31
CA LEU A 55 2.80 5.45 1.16
C LEU A 55 2.47 4.55 2.35
N GLY A 56 2.52 5.11 3.55
CA GLY A 56 2.04 4.41 4.74
C GLY A 56 0.58 4.72 4.97
N ALA A 57 -0.30 3.76 4.70
CA ALA A 57 -1.74 3.93 4.79
C ALA A 57 -2.29 3.35 6.08
N CYS A 58 -3.22 4.07 6.72
CA CYS A 58 -3.83 3.67 7.98
C CYS A 58 -5.34 3.86 7.93
N ASN A 59 -6.08 2.84 8.34
CA ASN A 59 -7.49 2.94 8.66
C ASN A 59 -7.61 2.99 10.18
N PRO A 60 -7.84 4.17 10.79
CA PRO A 60 -7.71 4.31 12.24
C PRO A 60 -8.57 3.37 13.08
N PRO A 61 -9.87 3.17 12.78
CA PRO A 61 -10.67 2.22 13.57
C PRO A 61 -10.13 0.79 13.54
N LEU A 62 -9.66 0.33 12.38
CA LEU A 62 -9.12 -1.02 12.24
C LEU A 62 -7.74 -1.15 12.87
N ALA A 63 -6.90 -0.12 12.73
CA ALA A 63 -5.60 -0.08 13.40
C ALA A 63 -5.75 -0.10 14.92
N HIS A 64 -6.72 0.63 15.46
CA HIS A 64 -7.00 0.63 16.89
C HIS A 64 -7.38 -0.77 17.38
N ARG A 65 -8.27 -1.47 16.65
CA ARG A 65 -8.66 -2.84 16.99
C ARG A 65 -7.46 -3.80 16.96
N ALA A 66 -6.59 -3.66 15.98
CA ALA A 66 -5.40 -4.50 15.86
C ALA A 66 -4.44 -4.27 17.06
N VAL A 67 -4.22 -3.03 17.44
CA VAL A 67 -3.37 -2.68 18.59
C VAL A 67 -3.97 -3.22 19.89
N GLU A 68 -5.30 -3.22 20.04
CA GLU A 68 -5.96 -3.79 21.20
C GLU A 68 -5.75 -5.31 21.30
N VAL A 69 -5.70 -6.00 20.16
CA VAL A 69 -5.43 -7.44 20.13
C VAL A 69 -3.97 -7.73 20.46
N ASP A 70 -3.04 -6.97 19.89
CA ASP A 70 -1.60 -7.19 20.03
C ASP A 70 -0.84 -5.85 19.95
N ARG A 71 -0.30 -5.40 21.07
CA ARG A 71 0.45 -4.14 21.15
C ARG A 71 1.69 -4.11 20.25
N GLN A 72 2.26 -5.27 19.93
CA GLN A 72 3.43 -5.34 19.05
C GLN A 72 3.07 -5.18 17.58
N ILE A 73 1.78 -5.20 17.22
CA ILE A 73 1.37 -5.13 15.81
C ILE A 73 1.89 -3.86 15.11
N GLY A 74 2.20 -2.82 15.87
CA GLY A 74 2.79 -1.61 15.33
C GLY A 74 4.09 -1.82 14.56
N VAL A 75 4.79 -2.93 14.83
CA VAL A 75 5.99 -3.31 14.07
C VAL A 75 5.64 -3.61 12.60
N LEU A 76 4.40 -4.04 12.33
CA LEU A 76 3.91 -4.38 11.00
C LEU A 76 2.98 -3.31 10.41
N LEU A 77 2.86 -2.16 11.05
CA LEU A 77 2.02 -1.06 10.61
C LEU A 77 2.89 0.18 10.35
N PRO A 78 2.44 1.10 9.49
CA PRO A 78 1.21 1.12 8.71
C PRO A 78 1.24 0.12 7.55
N CYS A 79 0.09 -0.04 6.87
CA CYS A 79 0.03 -0.83 5.64
C CYS A 79 0.73 -0.04 4.53
N ASN A 80 1.82 -0.56 4.00
CA ASN A 80 2.55 0.10 2.93
C ASN A 80 1.85 -0.10 1.60
N VAL A 81 1.77 0.98 0.81
CA VAL A 81 1.31 0.96 -0.57
C VAL A 81 2.44 1.51 -1.42
N VAL A 82 2.99 0.65 -2.28
CA VAL A 82 4.07 1.00 -3.19
C VAL A 82 3.47 1.46 -4.51
N ILE A 83 3.95 2.60 -5.02
CA ILE A 83 3.63 3.10 -6.36
C ILE A 83 4.97 3.24 -7.08
N ARG A 84 5.13 2.50 -8.16
CA ARG A 84 6.42 2.49 -8.85
C ARG A 84 6.24 2.30 -10.36
N THR A 85 7.15 2.89 -11.12
CA THR A 85 7.23 2.64 -12.57
C THR A 85 7.82 1.24 -12.79
N ASP A 86 7.26 0.49 -13.72
CA ASP A 86 7.82 -0.79 -14.11
C ASP A 86 9.23 -0.57 -14.68
N PRO A 87 10.28 -1.24 -14.17
CA PRO A 87 11.65 -1.00 -14.65
C PRO A 87 11.86 -1.35 -16.11
N ASP A 88 11.02 -2.21 -16.68
CA ASP A 88 11.12 -2.67 -18.07
C ASP A 88 10.13 -1.99 -19.02
N HIS A 89 9.11 -1.29 -18.48
CA HIS A 89 8.03 -0.65 -19.24
C HIS A 89 7.71 0.72 -18.63
N ALA A 90 8.32 1.76 -19.18
CA ALA A 90 8.22 3.12 -18.63
C ALA A 90 6.80 3.71 -18.66
N ASP A 91 5.90 3.15 -19.46
CA ASP A 91 4.49 3.57 -19.56
C ASP A 91 3.57 2.86 -18.55
N ILE A 92 4.10 1.93 -17.76
CA ILE A 92 3.34 1.16 -16.77
C ILE A 92 3.74 1.59 -15.36
N VAL A 93 2.74 1.93 -14.54
CA VAL A 93 2.90 2.19 -13.12
C VAL A 93 2.22 1.07 -12.34
N LEU A 94 2.96 0.46 -11.42
CA LEU A 94 2.45 -0.60 -10.57
C LEU A 94 2.01 -0.01 -9.23
N VAL A 95 0.86 -0.44 -8.73
CA VAL A 95 0.37 -0.09 -7.39
C VAL A 95 0.22 -1.39 -6.61
N GLU A 96 0.94 -1.49 -5.49
CA GLU A 96 1.08 -2.74 -4.73
C GLU A 96 0.83 -2.45 -3.25
N ALA A 97 -0.33 -2.84 -2.75
CA ALA A 97 -0.66 -2.69 -1.33
C ALA A 97 -0.28 -3.94 -0.55
N MET A 98 0.27 -3.77 0.65
CA MET A 98 0.57 -4.91 1.52
C MET A 98 -0.69 -5.76 1.73
N ASN A 99 -0.57 -7.07 1.56
CA ASN A 99 -1.67 -8.00 1.83
C ASN A 99 -1.86 -8.12 3.35
N PRO A 100 -2.99 -7.65 3.92
CA PRO A 100 -3.17 -7.68 5.37
C PRO A 100 -3.22 -9.06 6.01
N ARG A 101 -3.38 -10.12 5.22
CA ARG A 101 -3.30 -11.49 5.75
C ARG A 101 -1.92 -11.82 6.30
N LEU A 102 -0.89 -11.06 5.88
CA LEU A 102 0.45 -11.17 6.46
C LEU A 102 0.46 -10.88 7.96
N LEU A 103 -0.45 -10.02 8.45
CA LEU A 103 -0.55 -9.73 9.88
C LEU A 103 -0.86 -10.99 10.69
N VAL A 104 -1.73 -11.84 10.16
CA VAL A 104 -2.06 -13.12 10.80
C VAL A 104 -0.96 -14.15 10.62
N ASP A 105 -0.42 -14.26 9.41
CA ASP A 105 0.61 -15.25 9.09
C ASP A 105 1.89 -15.03 9.89
N VAL A 106 2.31 -13.76 10.03
CA VAL A 106 3.54 -13.43 10.75
C VAL A 106 3.38 -13.55 12.25
N THR A 107 2.24 -13.08 12.79
CA THR A 107 1.99 -13.07 14.25
C THR A 107 1.50 -14.41 14.76
N GLY A 108 0.81 -15.19 13.92
CA GLY A 108 0.13 -16.41 14.34
C GLY A 108 -1.07 -16.15 15.27
N GLU A 109 -1.60 -14.90 15.28
CA GLU A 109 -2.68 -14.51 16.18
C GLU A 109 -4.03 -14.56 15.47
N PRO A 110 -4.87 -15.60 15.72
CA PRO A 110 -6.14 -15.78 15.00
C PRO A 110 -7.16 -14.68 15.29
N ARG A 111 -7.05 -13.95 16.40
CA ARG A 111 -7.94 -12.83 16.70
C ARG A 111 -7.77 -11.66 15.74
N LEU A 112 -6.68 -11.63 14.96
CA LEU A 112 -6.47 -10.63 13.92
C LEU A 112 -7.21 -10.97 12.63
N ASN A 113 -7.72 -12.20 12.45
CA ASN A 113 -8.39 -12.62 11.22
C ASN A 113 -9.56 -11.71 10.81
N PRO A 114 -10.52 -11.37 11.70
CA PRO A 114 -11.63 -10.49 11.29
C PRO A 114 -11.15 -9.11 10.86
N ILE A 115 -10.12 -8.59 11.50
CA ILE A 115 -9.54 -7.28 11.19
C ILE A 115 -8.83 -7.36 9.83
N ALA A 116 -8.00 -8.37 9.63
CA ALA A 116 -7.28 -8.57 8.37
C ALA A 116 -8.25 -8.74 7.20
N ASP A 117 -9.35 -9.48 7.40
CA ASP A 117 -10.37 -9.67 6.36
C ASP A 117 -11.04 -8.34 5.98
N GLU A 118 -11.37 -7.52 6.96
CA GLU A 118 -12.01 -6.23 6.73
C GLU A 118 -11.06 -5.25 6.03
N VAL A 119 -9.80 -5.17 6.46
CA VAL A 119 -8.77 -4.35 5.82
C VAL A 119 -8.52 -4.83 4.39
N THR A 120 -8.41 -6.14 4.19
CA THR A 120 -8.22 -6.73 2.86
C THR A 120 -9.36 -6.33 1.91
N GLY A 121 -10.61 -6.42 2.36
CA GLY A 121 -11.76 -6.04 1.55
C GLY A 121 -11.71 -4.57 1.13
N LYS A 122 -11.34 -3.68 2.03
CA LYS A 122 -11.24 -2.25 1.75
C LYS A 122 -10.06 -1.92 0.84
N LEU A 123 -8.90 -2.49 1.07
CA LEU A 123 -7.73 -2.30 0.21
C LEU A 123 -7.98 -2.89 -1.18
N GLN A 124 -8.55 -4.08 -1.27
CA GLN A 124 -8.86 -4.71 -2.56
C GLN A 124 -9.84 -3.84 -3.36
N ALA A 125 -10.85 -3.26 -2.70
CA ALA A 125 -11.79 -2.37 -3.37
C ALA A 125 -11.08 -1.10 -3.90
N ALA A 126 -10.14 -0.54 -3.14
CA ALA A 126 -9.35 0.60 -3.60
C ALA A 126 -8.50 0.23 -4.82
N ILE A 127 -7.80 -0.89 -4.76
CA ILE A 127 -6.95 -1.39 -5.85
C ILE A 127 -7.79 -1.69 -7.11
N ASP A 128 -8.93 -2.35 -6.94
CA ASP A 128 -9.82 -2.69 -8.05
C ASP A 128 -10.38 -1.43 -8.74
N SER A 129 -10.68 -0.38 -7.97
CA SER A 129 -11.18 0.87 -8.52
C SER A 129 -10.15 1.56 -9.41
N LEU A 130 -8.86 1.42 -9.12
CA LEU A 130 -7.78 1.96 -9.94
C LEU A 130 -7.71 1.25 -11.29
N GLY A 131 -7.76 -0.06 -11.31
CA GLY A 131 -7.78 -0.84 -12.54
C GLY A 131 -8.97 -0.50 -13.42
N ALA A 132 -10.15 -0.35 -12.84
CA ALA A 132 -11.36 0.00 -13.57
C ALA A 132 -11.29 1.41 -14.16
N SER A 133 -10.61 2.35 -13.51
CA SER A 133 -10.55 3.76 -13.95
C SER A 133 -9.61 4.00 -15.12
N VAL A 134 -8.82 3.01 -15.53
CA VAL A 134 -7.84 3.12 -16.63
C VAL A 134 -8.49 2.85 -18.00
N ARG A 135 -9.68 2.31 -18.01
CA ARG A 135 -10.37 1.93 -19.23
C ARG A 135 -10.94 3.10 -20.00
#